data_c711cc92372f5ef3f1297995991005a4
#
_entry.id   c711cc92372f5ef3f1297995991005a4
#
_cell.length_a   1.000
_cell.length_b   1.000
_cell.length_c   1.000
_cell.angle_alpha   90.00
_cell.angle_beta   90.00
_cell.angle_gamma   90.00
#
_symmetry.space_group_name_H-M   'P 1'
#
loop_
_entity.id
_entity.type
_entity.pdbx_description
1 polymer ?
#
loop_
_entity_poly.entity_id
_entity_poly.type
_entity_poly.pdbx_seq_one_letter_code
_entity_poly.pdbx_strand_id
1 'polypeptide(L)'
;MYQHIKVPSSGQKISVNADMSLNVPDQPIIPFIEGDGTGMDITPVMLKVVDAAVAKAYGGKRQIHWMEVYAGEKSTRIYGPDVWLPEETLRAVKEYVVSIKGPLTTPVGGGIRSLNVALRQELDLYVCLRPIQYFKGVPSPVKEPEKTNMVIFRENSEDIYAGIEFEAESEKAKKQKSTRLNSSHANISYA
;
A
#
# COMPACT_ATOMS: atom_id res chain seq x y z
N MET A 1 -17.38 -12.64 9.93
CA MET A 1 -18.03 -12.58 8.61
C MET A 1 -17.91 -11.15 8.11
N TYR A 2 -17.66 -10.93 6.84
CA TYR A 2 -17.64 -9.61 6.23
C TYR A 2 -19.07 -9.20 5.85
N GLN A 3 -19.35 -7.90 5.90
CA GLN A 3 -20.69 -7.35 5.58
C GLN A 3 -20.84 -7.05 4.09
N HIS A 4 -19.83 -6.40 3.50
CA HIS A 4 -19.84 -5.96 2.11
C HIS A 4 -18.79 -6.67 1.24
N ILE A 5 -17.73 -7.19 1.83
CA ILE A 5 -16.68 -7.91 1.10
C ILE A 5 -17.14 -9.31 0.78
N LYS A 6 -17.08 -9.69 -0.51
CA LYS A 6 -17.40 -11.04 -1.00
C LYS A 6 -16.13 -11.88 -1.07
N VAL A 7 -16.02 -12.83 -0.16
CA VAL A 7 -14.92 -13.80 -0.21
C VAL A 7 -15.16 -14.76 -1.37
N PRO A 8 -14.16 -15.03 -2.22
CA PRO A 8 -14.28 -16.05 -3.26
C PRO A 8 -14.70 -17.41 -2.67
N SER A 9 -15.54 -18.15 -3.40
CA SER A 9 -15.99 -19.49 -3.00
C SER A 9 -14.87 -20.53 -3.09
N SER A 10 -13.81 -20.24 -3.81
CA SER A 10 -12.62 -21.08 -4.03
C SER A 10 -11.37 -20.34 -3.63
N GLY A 11 -10.29 -21.07 -3.42
CA GLY A 11 -9.00 -20.53 -3.00
C GLY A 11 -8.78 -20.64 -1.50
N GLN A 12 -7.56 -20.33 -1.09
CA GLN A 12 -7.11 -20.45 0.30
C GLN A 12 -6.33 -19.21 0.70
N LYS A 13 -6.33 -18.90 2.00
CA LYS A 13 -5.52 -17.79 2.54
C LYS A 13 -4.04 -18.14 2.51
N ILE A 14 -3.22 -17.14 2.24
CA ILE A 14 -1.79 -17.18 2.57
C ILE A 14 -1.67 -17.12 4.08
N SER A 15 -0.81 -17.95 4.66
CA SER A 15 -0.56 -17.94 6.09
C SER A 15 0.91 -17.72 6.42
N VAL A 16 1.18 -17.22 7.62
CA VAL A 16 2.53 -16.98 8.13
C VAL A 16 2.89 -18.12 9.08
N ASN A 17 4.02 -18.75 8.86
CA ASN A 17 4.56 -19.80 9.72
C ASN A 17 5.25 -19.20 10.96
N ALA A 18 5.57 -20.03 11.94
CA ALA A 18 6.23 -19.59 13.17
C ALA A 18 7.63 -18.96 12.94
N ASP A 19 8.30 -19.34 11.87
CA ASP A 19 9.59 -18.78 11.43
C ASP A 19 9.45 -17.54 10.53
N MET A 20 8.24 -16.98 10.44
CA MET A 20 7.88 -15.83 9.60
C MET A 20 7.92 -16.11 8.08
N SER A 21 8.18 -17.34 7.64
CA SER A 21 8.01 -17.71 6.23
C SER A 21 6.54 -17.76 5.84
N LEU A 22 6.27 -17.55 4.54
CA LEU A 22 4.91 -17.60 4.01
C LEU A 22 4.58 -19.01 3.49
N ASN A 23 3.43 -19.53 3.90
CA ASN A 23 2.82 -20.68 3.26
C ASN A 23 1.83 -20.17 2.19
N VAL A 24 2.25 -20.28 0.92
CA VAL A 24 1.48 -19.82 -0.24
C VAL A 24 0.84 -21.00 -0.93
N PRO A 25 -0.50 -21.16 -0.88
CA PRO A 25 -1.20 -22.23 -1.56
C PRO A 25 -1.13 -22.07 -3.09
N ASP A 26 -1.46 -23.14 -3.84
CA ASP A 26 -1.51 -23.09 -5.30
C ASP A 26 -2.65 -22.20 -5.83
N GLN A 27 -3.65 -21.96 -5.00
CA GLN A 27 -4.79 -21.10 -5.30
C GLN A 27 -5.00 -20.06 -4.19
N PRO A 28 -4.11 -19.06 -4.08
CA PRO A 28 -4.22 -18.05 -3.05
C PRO A 28 -5.38 -17.10 -3.31
N ILE A 29 -6.05 -16.66 -2.24
CA ILE A 29 -6.96 -15.52 -2.28
C ILE A 29 -6.14 -14.27 -1.99
N ILE A 30 -6.16 -13.31 -2.91
CA ILE A 30 -5.44 -12.03 -2.77
C ILE A 30 -6.45 -10.88 -2.80
N PRO A 31 -6.60 -10.14 -1.68
CA PRO A 31 -7.37 -8.91 -1.66
C PRO A 31 -6.79 -7.86 -2.60
N PHE A 32 -7.67 -7.08 -3.24
CA PHE A 32 -7.24 -5.90 -3.98
C PHE A 32 -8.16 -4.72 -3.75
N ILE A 33 -7.60 -3.53 -3.75
CA ILE A 33 -8.31 -2.26 -3.79
C ILE A 33 -8.20 -1.73 -5.21
N GLU A 34 -9.33 -1.53 -5.89
CA GLU A 34 -9.36 -0.99 -7.26
C GLU A 34 -8.68 0.38 -7.33
N GLY A 35 -8.97 1.24 -6.37
CA GLY A 35 -8.45 2.59 -6.29
C GLY A 35 -9.36 3.63 -6.93
N ASP A 36 -8.94 4.88 -6.82
CA ASP A 36 -9.66 6.06 -7.33
C ASP A 36 -9.04 6.57 -8.63
N GLY A 37 -9.77 7.41 -9.35
CA GLY A 37 -9.28 8.03 -10.57
C GLY A 37 -8.77 7.01 -11.59
N THR A 38 -7.48 7.06 -11.91
CA THR A 38 -6.83 6.11 -12.83
C THR A 38 -6.87 4.65 -12.35
N GLY A 39 -7.20 4.41 -11.07
CA GLY A 39 -7.36 3.07 -10.51
C GLY A 39 -8.38 2.24 -11.27
N MET A 40 -9.48 2.84 -11.67
CA MET A 40 -10.54 2.17 -12.44
C MET A 40 -10.05 1.69 -13.81
N ASP A 41 -9.07 2.36 -14.42
CA ASP A 41 -8.50 1.99 -15.71
C ASP A 41 -7.39 0.94 -15.57
N ILE A 42 -6.46 1.16 -14.63
CA ILE A 42 -5.25 0.33 -14.52
C ILE A 42 -5.48 -0.98 -13.77
N THR A 43 -6.36 -1.02 -12.79
CA THR A 43 -6.57 -2.22 -11.98
C THR A 43 -7.13 -3.41 -12.78
N PRO A 44 -8.15 -3.25 -13.65
CA PRO A 44 -8.60 -4.34 -14.50
C PRO A 44 -7.53 -4.87 -15.45
N VAL A 45 -6.64 -4.00 -15.93
CA VAL A 45 -5.50 -4.38 -16.77
C VAL A 45 -4.48 -5.16 -15.95
N MET A 46 -4.16 -4.69 -14.75
CA MET A 46 -3.26 -5.37 -13.82
C MET A 46 -3.74 -6.79 -13.52
N LEU A 47 -5.02 -6.99 -13.18
CA LEU A 47 -5.58 -8.31 -12.92
C LEU A 47 -5.38 -9.26 -14.11
N LYS A 48 -5.71 -8.81 -15.32
CA LYS A 48 -5.53 -9.60 -16.55
C LYS A 48 -4.07 -9.96 -16.82
N VAL A 49 -3.15 -9.01 -16.65
CA VAL A 49 -1.71 -9.23 -16.89
C VAL A 49 -1.15 -10.21 -15.87
N VAL A 50 -1.51 -10.07 -14.59
CA VAL A 50 -1.04 -10.97 -13.53
C VAL A 50 -1.61 -12.38 -13.74
N ASP A 51 -2.88 -12.52 -14.06
CA ASP A 51 -3.49 -13.83 -14.35
C ASP A 51 -2.82 -14.53 -15.54
N ALA A 52 -2.57 -13.79 -16.62
CA ALA A 52 -1.87 -14.34 -17.78
C ALA A 52 -0.42 -14.75 -17.45
N ALA A 53 0.29 -13.95 -16.61
CA ALA A 53 1.64 -14.24 -16.17
C ALA A 53 1.69 -15.51 -15.29
N VAL A 54 0.75 -15.64 -14.34
CA VAL A 54 0.63 -16.82 -13.48
C VAL A 54 0.30 -18.06 -14.31
N ALA A 55 -0.67 -17.98 -15.22
CA ALA A 55 -1.02 -19.10 -16.11
C ALA A 55 0.19 -19.55 -16.96
N LYS A 56 0.95 -18.60 -17.51
CA LYS A 56 2.16 -18.88 -18.29
C LYS A 56 3.26 -19.49 -17.45
N ALA A 57 3.54 -18.92 -16.26
CA ALA A 57 4.64 -19.35 -15.40
C ALA A 57 4.41 -20.75 -14.81
N TYR A 58 3.17 -21.10 -14.49
CA TYR A 58 2.82 -22.32 -13.80
C TYR A 58 2.06 -23.34 -14.66
N GLY A 59 1.89 -23.07 -15.96
CA GLY A 59 1.20 -23.99 -16.88
C GLY A 59 -0.24 -24.31 -16.45
N GLY A 60 -0.94 -23.35 -15.87
CA GLY A 60 -2.31 -23.48 -15.39
C GLY A 60 -2.47 -24.24 -14.06
N LYS A 61 -1.37 -24.67 -13.42
CA LYS A 61 -1.42 -25.38 -12.12
C LYS A 61 -1.74 -24.46 -10.95
N ARG A 62 -1.48 -23.17 -11.08
CA ARG A 62 -1.75 -22.14 -10.07
C ARG A 62 -2.69 -21.07 -10.61
N GLN A 63 -3.52 -20.52 -9.72
CA GLN A 63 -4.48 -19.48 -10.05
C GLN A 63 -4.68 -18.58 -8.85
N ILE A 64 -4.74 -17.25 -9.06
CA ILE A 64 -5.11 -16.31 -8.01
C ILE A 64 -6.63 -16.17 -7.98
N HIS A 65 -7.20 -16.20 -6.78
CA HIS A 65 -8.60 -15.83 -6.53
C HIS A 65 -8.63 -14.41 -5.98
N TRP A 66 -9.08 -13.48 -6.79
CA TRP A 66 -9.14 -12.08 -6.45
C TRP A 66 -10.31 -11.75 -5.54
N MET A 67 -10.06 -11.01 -4.47
CA MET A 67 -11.07 -10.56 -3.52
C MET A 67 -11.07 -9.04 -3.45
N GLU A 68 -12.10 -8.40 -3.99
CA GLU A 68 -12.20 -6.94 -3.92
C GLU A 68 -12.49 -6.49 -2.49
N VAL A 69 -11.70 -5.54 -2.01
CA VAL A 69 -11.89 -4.82 -0.76
C VAL A 69 -11.89 -3.31 -1.05
N TYR A 70 -12.55 -2.53 -0.22
CA TYR A 70 -12.93 -1.17 -0.58
C TYR A 70 -12.18 -0.13 0.23
N ALA A 71 -11.66 0.89 -0.44
CA ALA A 71 -11.12 2.11 0.14
C ALA A 71 -11.30 3.27 -0.86
N GLY A 72 -11.18 4.50 -0.40
CA GLY A 72 -11.34 5.69 -1.24
C GLY A 72 -12.79 5.98 -1.62
N GLU A 73 -13.01 6.58 -2.78
CA GLU A 73 -14.32 7.00 -3.26
C GLU A 73 -15.31 5.83 -3.42
N LYS A 74 -14.83 4.66 -3.85
CA LYS A 74 -15.69 3.48 -3.97
C LYS A 74 -16.22 3.03 -2.62
N SER A 75 -15.43 3.15 -1.57
CA SER A 75 -15.84 2.84 -0.20
C SER A 75 -17.00 3.72 0.27
N THR A 76 -16.97 5.03 -0.01
CA THR A 76 -18.04 5.94 0.42
C THR A 76 -19.39 5.62 -0.20
N ARG A 77 -19.40 5.00 -1.39
CA ARG A 77 -20.63 4.57 -2.07
C ARG A 77 -21.22 3.29 -1.46
N ILE A 78 -20.38 2.46 -0.85
CA ILE A 78 -20.78 1.13 -0.33
C ILE A 78 -21.11 1.19 1.17
N TYR A 79 -20.29 1.90 1.94
CA TYR A 79 -20.37 1.96 3.41
C TYR A 79 -20.99 3.25 3.94
N GLY A 80 -21.12 4.29 3.10
CA GLY A 80 -21.63 5.61 3.47
C GLY A 80 -20.62 6.73 3.24
N PRO A 81 -21.09 7.99 3.09
CA PRO A 81 -20.31 9.12 2.54
C PRO A 81 -19.03 9.46 3.32
N ASP A 82 -18.96 9.15 4.61
CA ASP A 82 -17.82 9.47 5.45
C ASP A 82 -16.87 8.29 5.67
N VAL A 83 -17.16 7.12 5.08
CA VAL A 83 -16.38 5.90 5.28
C VAL A 83 -15.39 5.69 4.12
N TRP A 84 -14.25 6.36 4.21
CA TRP A 84 -13.18 6.28 3.20
C TRP A 84 -12.27 5.06 3.35
N LEU A 85 -12.11 4.54 4.56
CA LEU A 85 -11.31 3.35 4.87
C LEU A 85 -12.06 2.49 5.90
N PRO A 86 -12.88 1.53 5.45
CA PRO A 86 -13.63 0.67 6.36
C PRO A 86 -12.73 -0.20 7.21
N GLU A 87 -13.10 -0.42 8.47
CA GLU A 87 -12.44 -1.36 9.35
C GLU A 87 -12.45 -2.80 8.78
N GLU A 88 -13.51 -3.13 8.05
CA GLU A 88 -13.66 -4.40 7.35
C GLU A 88 -12.55 -4.62 6.32
N THR A 89 -12.13 -3.59 5.59
CA THR A 89 -11.01 -3.64 4.66
C THR A 89 -9.68 -3.84 5.39
N LEU A 90 -9.43 -3.11 6.47
CA LEU A 90 -8.22 -3.29 7.29
C LEU A 90 -8.12 -4.71 7.84
N ARG A 91 -9.24 -5.23 8.35
CA ARG A 91 -9.32 -6.62 8.83
C ARG A 91 -9.03 -7.62 7.72
N ALA A 92 -9.62 -7.44 6.53
CA ALA A 92 -9.40 -8.32 5.39
C ALA A 92 -7.94 -8.32 4.94
N VAL A 93 -7.32 -7.15 4.82
CA VAL A 93 -5.91 -7.03 4.42
C VAL A 93 -4.98 -7.69 5.44
N LYS A 94 -5.23 -7.50 6.75
CA LYS A 94 -4.47 -8.17 7.81
C LYS A 94 -4.63 -9.70 7.76
N GLU A 95 -5.86 -10.17 7.57
CA GLU A 95 -6.20 -11.60 7.60
C GLU A 95 -5.63 -12.38 6.41
N TYR A 96 -5.52 -11.76 5.24
CA TYR A 96 -5.03 -12.40 4.02
C TYR A 96 -3.54 -12.15 3.73
N VAL A 97 -2.86 -11.37 4.57
CA VAL A 97 -1.40 -11.15 4.58
C VAL A 97 -0.87 -10.37 3.39
N VAL A 98 -1.24 -10.75 2.17
CA VAL A 98 -0.79 -10.12 0.91
C VAL A 98 -1.97 -9.46 0.21
N SER A 99 -1.82 -8.21 -0.19
CA SER A 99 -2.85 -7.48 -0.94
C SER A 99 -2.23 -6.55 -1.98
N ILE A 100 -3.02 -6.18 -2.98
CA ILE A 100 -2.64 -5.21 -4.01
C ILE A 100 -3.55 -3.98 -3.88
N LYS A 101 -2.97 -2.79 -3.96
CA LYS A 101 -3.69 -1.54 -3.82
C LYS A 101 -3.49 -0.64 -5.05
N GLY A 102 -4.59 -0.23 -5.65
CA GLY A 102 -4.61 0.86 -6.63
C GLY A 102 -4.38 2.24 -5.99
N PRO A 103 -4.27 3.31 -6.79
CA PRO A 103 -4.12 4.67 -6.27
C PRO A 103 -5.34 5.09 -5.43
N LEU A 104 -5.13 5.89 -4.39
CA LEU A 104 -6.21 6.43 -3.56
C LEU A 104 -6.11 7.96 -3.51
N THR A 105 -7.23 8.61 -3.72
CA THR A 105 -7.39 10.04 -3.56
C THR A 105 -7.44 10.40 -2.08
N THR A 106 -6.72 11.46 -1.69
CA THR A 106 -6.87 12.05 -0.36
C THR A 106 -7.83 13.23 -0.47
N PRO A 107 -8.97 13.22 0.24
CA PRO A 107 -9.88 14.35 0.23
C PRO A 107 -9.18 15.63 0.69
N VAL A 108 -9.35 16.72 -0.06
CA VAL A 108 -8.77 18.03 0.26
C VAL A 108 -9.76 18.80 1.14
N GLY A 109 -9.27 19.38 2.25
CA GLY A 109 -10.05 20.34 3.06
C GLY A 109 -10.88 19.75 4.21
N GLY A 110 -10.82 18.44 4.48
CA GLY A 110 -11.62 17.81 5.53
C GLY A 110 -10.88 17.36 6.79
N GLY A 111 -9.60 17.73 6.97
CA GLY A 111 -8.82 17.22 8.11
C GLY A 111 -8.56 15.69 8.04
N ILE A 112 -8.92 15.06 6.94
CA ILE A 112 -8.72 13.63 6.74
C ILE A 112 -7.25 13.40 6.37
N ARG A 113 -6.56 12.60 7.17
CA ARG A 113 -5.20 12.13 6.83
C ARG A 113 -5.22 11.36 5.51
N SER A 114 -4.10 11.40 4.80
CA SER A 114 -3.92 10.57 3.61
C SER A 114 -4.28 9.11 3.91
N LEU A 115 -5.20 8.54 3.13
CA LEU A 115 -5.60 7.13 3.26
C LEU A 115 -4.40 6.18 3.12
N ASN A 116 -3.40 6.57 2.32
CA ASN A 116 -2.16 5.81 2.17
C ASN A 116 -1.34 5.81 3.46
N VAL A 117 -1.28 6.92 4.18
CA VAL A 117 -0.60 7.01 5.48
C VAL A 117 -1.38 6.21 6.52
N ALA A 118 -2.71 6.34 6.55
CA ALA A 118 -3.55 5.55 7.46
C ALA A 118 -3.32 4.03 7.27
N LEU A 119 -3.35 3.54 6.03
CA LEU A 119 -3.07 2.13 5.74
C LEU A 119 -1.69 1.68 6.25
N ARG A 120 -0.66 2.50 6.08
CA ARG A 120 0.70 2.18 6.54
C ARG A 120 0.78 2.07 8.05
N GLN A 121 0.13 2.98 8.77
CA GLN A 121 0.11 3.00 10.23
C GLN A 121 -0.75 1.87 10.79
N GLU A 122 -1.98 1.72 10.32
CA GLU A 122 -2.92 0.72 10.82
C GLU A 122 -2.49 -0.73 10.55
N LEU A 123 -1.72 -0.94 9.47
CA LEU A 123 -1.20 -2.25 9.09
C LEU A 123 0.27 -2.47 9.52
N ASP A 124 0.88 -1.49 10.20
CA ASP A 124 2.30 -1.52 10.60
C ASP A 124 3.26 -1.82 9.44
N LEU A 125 3.02 -1.15 8.31
CA LEU A 125 3.86 -1.28 7.11
C LEU A 125 5.08 -0.35 7.22
N TYR A 126 6.02 -0.67 8.09
CA TYR A 126 7.13 0.19 8.48
C TYR A 126 8.12 0.49 7.35
N VAL A 127 8.20 -0.34 6.32
CA VAL A 127 9.13 -0.15 5.20
C VAL A 127 8.45 -0.25 3.84
N CYS A 128 8.77 0.66 2.92
CA CYS A 128 8.47 0.52 1.51
C CYS A 128 9.72 0.00 0.79
N LEU A 129 9.73 -1.28 0.48
CA LEU A 129 10.82 -1.96 -0.20
C LEU A 129 10.70 -1.78 -1.71
N ARG A 130 11.72 -1.18 -2.35
CA ARG A 130 11.72 -0.91 -3.79
C ARG A 130 12.94 -1.50 -4.45
N PRO A 131 12.88 -2.74 -4.96
CA PRO A 131 13.91 -3.28 -5.82
C PRO A 131 13.85 -2.57 -7.18
N ILE A 132 14.98 -2.06 -7.63
CA ILE A 132 15.13 -1.35 -8.90
C ILE A 132 16.19 -2.06 -9.70
N GLN A 133 15.81 -2.58 -10.86
CA GLN A 133 16.69 -3.28 -11.78
C GLN A 133 16.42 -2.82 -13.21
N TYR A 134 17.47 -2.70 -14.00
CA TYR A 134 17.32 -2.46 -15.44
C TYR A 134 16.84 -3.71 -16.17
N PHE A 135 15.88 -3.51 -17.06
CA PHE A 135 15.41 -4.54 -17.97
C PHE A 135 15.94 -4.27 -19.38
N LYS A 136 16.68 -5.22 -19.94
CA LYS A 136 17.27 -5.09 -21.28
C LYS A 136 16.21 -4.74 -22.32
N GLY A 137 16.50 -3.70 -23.13
CA GLY A 137 15.63 -3.23 -24.21
C GLY A 137 14.67 -2.10 -23.79
N VAL A 138 14.65 -1.72 -22.52
CA VAL A 138 13.86 -0.57 -22.05
C VAL A 138 14.70 0.72 -22.19
N PRO A 139 14.16 1.80 -22.81
CA PRO A 139 14.85 3.09 -22.84
C PRO A 139 15.17 3.59 -21.42
N SER A 140 16.38 4.11 -21.23
CA SER A 140 16.82 4.62 -19.94
C SER A 140 17.60 5.93 -20.11
N PRO A 141 17.39 6.94 -19.25
CA PRO A 141 18.19 8.16 -19.25
C PRO A 141 19.58 7.96 -18.62
N VAL A 142 19.84 6.81 -18.02
CA VAL A 142 21.14 6.50 -17.37
C VAL A 142 22.15 6.07 -18.42
N LYS A 143 23.41 6.50 -18.28
CA LYS A 143 24.48 6.20 -19.26
C LYS A 143 24.85 4.70 -19.33
N GLU A 144 24.84 4.02 -18.19
CA GLU A 144 25.15 2.59 -18.06
C GLU A 144 24.03 1.87 -17.30
N PRO A 145 22.85 1.74 -17.93
CA PRO A 145 21.67 1.23 -17.24
C PRO A 145 21.81 -0.21 -16.76
N GLU A 146 22.62 -1.02 -17.41
CA GLU A 146 22.90 -2.40 -17.03
C GLU A 146 23.57 -2.55 -15.66
N LYS A 147 24.18 -1.47 -15.15
CA LYS A 147 24.75 -1.42 -13.79
C LYS A 147 23.71 -1.09 -12.72
N THR A 148 22.48 -0.75 -13.12
CA THR A 148 21.40 -0.42 -12.17
C THR A 148 20.82 -1.70 -11.59
N ASN A 149 21.20 -1.98 -10.34
CA ASN A 149 20.65 -3.06 -9.53
C ASN A 149 20.77 -2.65 -8.07
N MET A 150 19.67 -2.14 -7.49
CA MET A 150 19.65 -1.63 -6.13
C MET A 150 18.32 -1.92 -5.45
N VAL A 151 18.33 -1.90 -4.12
CA VAL A 151 17.11 -1.97 -3.31
C VAL A 151 17.04 -0.73 -2.43
N ILE A 152 15.96 0.03 -2.55
CA ILE A 152 15.70 1.21 -1.72
C ILE A 152 14.75 0.80 -0.59
N PHE A 153 15.19 1.02 0.63
CA PHE A 153 14.38 0.92 1.84
C PHE A 153 13.89 2.32 2.20
N ARG A 154 12.58 2.57 2.04
CA ARG A 154 11.99 3.86 2.36
C ARG A 154 11.22 3.76 3.67
N GLU A 155 11.49 4.69 4.60
CA GLU A 155 10.68 4.89 5.79
C GLU A 155 9.22 5.15 5.42
N ASN A 156 8.29 4.61 6.19
CA ASN A 156 6.90 4.56 5.78
C ASN A 156 5.88 4.93 6.87
N SER A 157 6.21 4.81 8.13
CA SER A 157 5.30 4.98 9.27
C SER A 157 5.78 5.94 10.35
N GLU A 158 7.07 6.25 10.37
CA GLU A 158 7.71 7.13 11.34
C GLU A 158 8.17 8.45 10.69
N ASP A 159 9.02 9.22 11.36
CA ASP A 159 9.56 10.52 10.94
C ASP A 159 8.44 11.48 10.50
N ILE A 160 8.48 11.99 9.28
CA ILE A 160 7.45 12.89 8.74
C ILE A 160 6.08 12.24 8.60
N TYR A 161 6.01 10.92 8.53
CA TYR A 161 4.76 10.16 8.42
C TYR A 161 4.12 9.83 9.76
N ALA A 162 4.82 10.04 10.89
CA ALA A 162 4.25 9.87 12.23
C ALA A 162 3.10 10.85 12.51
N GLY A 163 3.01 11.93 11.73
CA GLY A 163 1.92 12.91 11.82
C GLY A 163 1.94 13.69 13.13
N ILE A 164 3.12 13.89 13.70
CA ILE A 164 3.31 14.77 14.86
C ILE A 164 3.43 16.20 14.33
N GLU A 165 2.30 16.89 14.29
CA GLU A 165 2.18 18.24 13.76
C GLU A 165 1.72 19.20 14.85
N PHE A 166 2.22 20.42 14.81
CA PHE A 166 1.83 21.50 15.71
C PHE A 166 1.42 22.70 14.87
N GLU A 167 0.34 23.35 15.28
CA GLU A 167 -0.13 24.58 14.65
C GLU A 167 1.00 25.64 14.65
N ALA A 168 1.17 26.32 13.51
CA ALA A 168 2.16 27.36 13.34
C ALA A 168 2.04 28.41 14.46
N GLU A 169 3.18 28.93 14.94
CA GLU A 169 3.28 29.92 16.01
C GLU A 169 2.81 29.44 17.42
N SER A 170 2.34 28.19 17.55
CA SER A 170 2.03 27.63 18.88
C SER A 170 3.29 27.50 19.75
N GLU A 171 3.13 27.51 21.08
CA GLU A 171 4.25 27.33 22.04
C GLU A 171 4.94 25.97 21.84
N LYS A 172 4.19 24.93 21.45
CA LYS A 172 4.73 23.61 21.12
C LYS A 172 5.60 23.64 19.86
N ALA A 173 5.16 24.35 18.81
CA ALA A 173 5.94 24.52 17.57
C ALA A 173 7.24 25.30 17.83
N LYS A 174 7.19 26.38 18.63
CA LYS A 174 8.38 27.16 19.01
C LYS A 174 9.36 26.32 19.81
N LYS A 175 8.89 25.52 20.77
CA LYS A 175 9.73 24.63 21.59
C LYS A 175 10.41 23.57 20.72
N GLN A 176 9.69 22.96 19.80
CA GLN A 176 10.24 21.94 18.90
C GLN A 176 11.31 22.54 17.97
N LYS A 177 11.06 23.74 17.41
CA LYS A 177 12.02 24.45 16.58
C LYS A 177 13.33 24.72 17.33
N SER A 178 13.27 25.17 18.59
CA SER A 178 14.46 25.40 19.39
C SER A 178 15.24 24.13 19.71
N THR A 179 14.56 23.02 19.95
CA THR A 179 15.19 21.71 20.22
C THR A 179 15.90 21.16 18.98
N ARG A 180 15.32 21.32 17.79
CA ARG A 180 15.93 20.91 16.52
C ARG A 180 17.16 21.71 16.16
N LEU A 181 17.17 23.01 16.39
CA LEU A 181 18.34 23.90 16.15
C LEU A 181 19.54 23.51 16.99
N ASN A 182 19.32 22.87 18.14
CA ASN A 182 20.37 22.44 19.05
C ASN A 182 20.84 21.00 18.82
N SER A 183 20.23 20.24 17.90
CA SER A 183 20.66 18.89 17.53
C SER A 183 21.57 18.92 16.32
N SER A 184 22.78 18.38 16.45
CA SER A 184 23.79 18.28 15.38
C SER A 184 23.41 17.36 14.21
N HIS A 185 22.22 16.76 14.22
CA HIS A 185 21.66 15.92 13.19
C HIS A 185 20.32 16.45 12.66
N ALA A 186 20.28 17.73 12.31
CA ALA A 186 19.10 18.31 11.69
C ALA A 186 18.98 17.85 10.24
N ASN A 187 18.21 16.81 9.98
CA ASN A 187 17.61 16.61 8.67
C ASN A 187 16.54 17.67 8.48
N ILE A 188 16.83 18.65 7.65
CA ILE A 188 15.92 19.75 7.32
C ILE A 188 14.93 19.19 6.30
N SER A 189 13.73 18.83 6.75
CA SER A 189 12.59 18.70 5.86
C SER A 189 11.94 20.05 5.69
N TYR A 190 12.00 20.62 4.50
CA TYR A 190 11.20 21.78 4.12
C TYR A 190 9.79 21.30 3.79
N ALA A 191 8.78 21.88 4.46
CA ALA A 191 7.40 21.83 4.04
C ALA A 191 7.15 22.94 3.03
#